data_938588515277408e2507d7b8e47de8e0
#
_entry.id   938588515277408e2507d7b8e47de8e0
#
_cell.length_a   1.000
_cell.length_b   1.000
_cell.length_c   1.000
_cell.angle_alpha   90.00
_cell.angle_beta   90.00
_cell.angle_gamma   90.00
#
_symmetry.space_group_name_H-M   'P 1'
#
loop_
_entity.id
_entity.type
_entity.pdbx_description
1 polymer ?
#
loop_
_entity_poly.entity_id
_entity_poly.type
_entity_poly.pdbx_seq_one_letter_code
_entity_poly.pdbx_strand_id
1 'polypeptide(L)'
;MEKRTMRDYVYLTPSVLRQQLAGQWEEPLAAAFAARPVRILRLVASGSSYNAALCVRPYLRKWLDCEVLVTEPFTFCAYESCLPADELAVVISQSGYSTNALHALDTIRAKGRTAIGITSDLSSDFRTHADLLIDYGCGQEAVGYVTMGVTALCLFLCLFALRSAHLAGRLSEDGLAAERQKLAQWADSYEQAIPAGEALLRSRYRQLSAMQTVCIAGAGAAWGVAREAALKLMETLQIPACAYELEEFLHG
;
A
#
# COMPACT_ATOMS: atom_id res chain seq x y z
N MET A 1 9.42 -28.24 4.02
CA MET A 1 8.47 -27.49 3.19
C MET A 1 9.24 -26.78 2.09
N GLU A 2 8.81 -26.92 0.86
CA GLU A 2 9.42 -26.20 -0.27
C GLU A 2 9.22 -24.69 -0.07
N LYS A 3 10.28 -23.91 -0.32
CA LYS A 3 10.24 -22.45 -0.12
C LYS A 3 9.38 -21.83 -1.22
N ARG A 4 8.32 -21.11 -0.85
CA ARG A 4 7.47 -20.39 -1.81
C ARG A 4 8.24 -19.36 -2.60
N THR A 5 7.90 -19.22 -3.86
CA THR A 5 8.44 -18.22 -4.79
C THR A 5 7.51 -17.00 -4.89
N MET A 6 7.97 -15.92 -5.51
CA MET A 6 7.09 -14.77 -5.83
C MET A 6 5.88 -15.21 -6.67
N ARG A 7 6.08 -16.12 -7.63
CA ARG A 7 4.97 -16.65 -8.45
C ARG A 7 3.89 -17.30 -7.60
N ASP A 8 4.27 -18.07 -6.58
CA ASP A 8 3.31 -18.71 -5.67
C ASP A 8 2.49 -17.65 -4.92
N TYR A 9 3.10 -16.54 -4.51
CA TYR A 9 2.39 -15.43 -3.88
C TYR A 9 1.47 -14.68 -4.85
N VAL A 10 1.83 -14.54 -6.14
CA VAL A 10 0.92 -14.02 -7.16
C VAL A 10 -0.35 -14.87 -7.23
N TYR A 11 -0.22 -16.20 -7.23
CA TYR A 11 -1.37 -17.11 -7.26
C TYR A 11 -2.15 -17.17 -5.93
N LEU A 12 -1.52 -16.85 -4.81
CA LEU A 12 -2.19 -16.75 -3.50
C LEU A 12 -2.96 -15.43 -3.33
N THR A 13 -2.57 -14.37 -4.04
CA THR A 13 -3.16 -13.04 -3.89
C THR A 13 -4.70 -13.04 -3.95
N PRO A 14 -5.38 -13.70 -4.93
CA PRO A 14 -6.85 -13.69 -4.96
C PRO A 14 -7.50 -14.21 -3.68
N SER A 15 -6.93 -15.25 -3.06
CA SER A 15 -7.47 -15.80 -1.82
C SER A 15 -7.32 -14.86 -0.64
N VAL A 16 -6.19 -14.14 -0.57
CA VAL A 16 -5.95 -13.12 0.46
C VAL A 16 -6.89 -11.93 0.30
N LEU A 17 -7.12 -11.47 -0.93
CA LEU A 17 -8.06 -10.38 -1.20
C LEU A 17 -9.50 -10.75 -0.78
N ARG A 18 -9.95 -11.99 -1.06
CA ARG A 18 -11.26 -12.49 -0.60
C ARG A 18 -11.34 -12.55 0.93
N GLN A 19 -10.26 -12.98 1.59
CA GLN A 19 -10.19 -12.99 3.06
C GLN A 19 -10.28 -11.57 3.64
N GLN A 20 -9.58 -10.60 3.05
CA GLN A 20 -9.69 -9.20 3.46
C GLN A 20 -11.11 -8.65 3.29
N LEU A 21 -11.75 -8.93 2.15
CA LEU A 21 -13.13 -8.51 1.88
C LEU A 21 -14.14 -9.15 2.85
N ALA A 22 -13.90 -10.36 3.31
CA ALA A 22 -14.76 -11.05 4.28
C ALA A 22 -14.52 -10.58 5.72
N GLY A 23 -13.38 -9.96 6.00
CA GLY A 23 -13.00 -9.46 7.32
C GLY A 23 -13.34 -7.99 7.54
N GLN A 24 -12.86 -7.48 8.67
CA GLN A 24 -12.97 -6.07 9.09
C GLN A 24 -11.59 -5.54 9.53
N TRP A 25 -10.57 -5.84 8.75
CA TRP A 25 -9.18 -5.50 9.05
C TRP A 25 -8.94 -4.00 9.15
N GLU A 26 -9.73 -3.22 8.42
CA GLU A 26 -9.67 -1.76 8.35
C GLU A 26 -10.29 -1.05 9.56
N GLU A 27 -11.10 -1.75 10.36
CA GLU A 27 -11.90 -1.13 11.43
C GLU A 27 -11.07 -0.36 12.47
N PRO A 28 -9.92 -0.87 12.96
CA PRO A 28 -9.13 -0.14 13.94
C PRO A 28 -8.59 1.20 13.39
N LEU A 29 -8.20 1.23 12.11
CA LEU A 29 -7.73 2.46 11.48
C LEU A 29 -8.87 3.43 11.22
N ALA A 30 -10.02 2.93 10.76
CA ALA A 30 -11.20 3.75 10.53
C ALA A 30 -11.72 4.37 11.83
N ALA A 31 -11.74 3.62 12.92
CA ALA A 31 -12.09 4.12 14.24
C ALA A 31 -11.11 5.20 14.73
N ALA A 32 -9.81 4.99 14.55
CA ALA A 32 -8.79 5.99 14.92
C ALA A 32 -8.93 7.28 14.08
N PHE A 33 -9.25 7.15 12.78
CA PHE A 33 -9.50 8.28 11.89
C PHE A 33 -10.77 9.05 12.28
N ALA A 34 -11.85 8.35 12.65
CA ALA A 34 -13.13 8.95 13.02
C ALA A 34 -13.14 9.57 14.43
N ALA A 35 -12.19 9.22 15.30
CA ALA A 35 -12.13 9.66 16.70
C ALA A 35 -11.88 11.18 16.85
N ARG A 36 -11.41 11.86 15.81
CA ARG A 36 -11.13 13.30 15.81
C ARG A 36 -11.20 13.87 14.39
N PRO A 37 -11.37 15.19 14.23
CA PRO A 37 -11.24 15.81 12.91
C PRO A 37 -9.82 15.59 12.33
N VAL A 38 -9.74 15.04 11.10
CA VAL A 38 -8.50 14.84 10.36
C VAL A 38 -8.59 15.61 9.05
N ARG A 39 -7.72 16.61 8.88
CA ARG A 39 -7.56 17.37 7.62
C ARG A 39 -6.40 16.87 6.78
N ILE A 40 -5.45 16.19 7.39
CA ILE A 40 -4.28 15.61 6.72
C ILE A 40 -4.12 14.17 7.20
N LEU A 41 -4.19 13.23 6.27
CA LEU A 41 -3.77 11.85 6.48
C LEU A 41 -2.38 11.70 5.87
N ARG A 42 -1.37 11.41 6.68
CA ARG A 42 -0.02 11.12 6.20
C ARG A 42 0.26 9.63 6.30
N LEU A 43 0.58 9.00 5.18
CA LEU A 43 1.05 7.63 5.09
C LEU A 43 2.57 7.62 4.97
N VAL A 44 3.25 7.15 6.00
CA VAL A 44 4.72 7.09 6.06
C VAL A 44 5.15 5.67 5.71
N ALA A 45 5.80 5.50 4.56
CA ALA A 45 6.15 4.18 4.04
C ALA A 45 7.36 4.22 3.12
N SER A 46 7.99 3.06 2.86
CA SER A 46 9.09 2.89 1.90
C SER A 46 8.77 1.80 0.89
N GLY A 47 9.44 1.84 -0.27
CA GLY A 47 9.41 0.77 -1.26
C GLY A 47 8.00 0.43 -1.73
N SER A 48 7.68 -0.85 -1.73
CA SER A 48 6.37 -1.36 -2.19
C SER A 48 5.19 -0.82 -1.38
N SER A 49 5.35 -0.60 -0.07
CA SER A 49 4.30 0.02 0.75
C SER A 49 4.05 1.48 0.39
N TYR A 50 5.11 2.24 0.08
CA TYR A 50 5.00 3.60 -0.44
C TYR A 50 4.29 3.63 -1.80
N ASN A 51 4.67 2.72 -2.70
CA ASN A 51 4.08 2.62 -4.03
C ASN A 51 2.61 2.22 -3.97
N ALA A 52 2.23 1.29 -3.08
CA ALA A 52 0.83 0.94 -2.82
C ALA A 52 0.01 2.15 -2.33
N ALA A 53 0.56 2.92 -1.39
CA ALA A 53 -0.09 4.14 -0.90
C ALA A 53 -0.29 5.18 -2.02
N LEU A 54 0.70 5.36 -2.91
CA LEU A 54 0.56 6.23 -4.08
C LEU A 54 -0.51 5.74 -5.06
N CYS A 55 -0.61 4.42 -5.31
CA CYS A 55 -1.64 3.84 -6.18
C CYS A 55 -3.05 4.21 -5.72
N VAL A 56 -3.30 4.13 -4.42
CA VAL A 56 -4.65 4.34 -3.87
C VAL A 56 -4.90 5.77 -3.41
N ARG A 57 -3.88 6.65 -3.39
CA ARG A 57 -4.02 8.05 -2.96
C ARG A 57 -5.21 8.78 -3.60
N PRO A 58 -5.48 8.68 -4.92
CA PRO A 58 -6.65 9.33 -5.51
C PRO A 58 -7.97 8.77 -4.96
N TYR A 59 -8.04 7.47 -4.69
CA TYR A 59 -9.20 6.84 -4.08
C TYR A 59 -9.41 7.28 -2.63
N LEU A 60 -8.34 7.37 -1.84
CA LEU A 60 -8.38 7.89 -0.47
C LEU A 60 -8.91 9.33 -0.45
N ARG A 61 -8.39 10.22 -1.30
CA ARG A 61 -8.84 11.62 -1.39
C ARG A 61 -10.31 11.74 -1.79
N LYS A 62 -10.82 10.84 -2.62
CA LYS A 62 -12.24 10.82 -3.00
C LYS A 62 -13.15 10.57 -1.79
N TRP A 63 -12.74 9.69 -0.86
CA TRP A 63 -13.62 9.21 0.19
C TRP A 63 -13.36 9.83 1.56
N LEU A 64 -12.14 10.29 1.86
CA LEU A 64 -11.78 10.73 3.21
C LEU A 64 -12.04 12.24 3.46
N ASP A 65 -12.24 13.04 2.43
CA ASP A 65 -12.41 14.50 2.53
C ASP A 65 -11.28 15.16 3.32
N CYS A 66 -10.05 14.72 3.06
CA CYS A 66 -8.83 15.28 3.64
C CYS A 66 -7.69 15.25 2.63
N GLU A 67 -6.64 16.04 2.89
CA GLU A 67 -5.39 15.91 2.13
C GLU A 67 -4.72 14.58 2.48
N VAL A 68 -4.22 13.87 1.48
CA VAL A 68 -3.49 12.61 1.65
C VAL A 68 -2.06 12.80 1.20
N LEU A 69 -1.12 12.72 2.13
CA LEU A 69 0.32 12.78 1.89
C LEU A 69 0.92 11.39 1.98
N VAL A 70 1.88 11.11 1.11
CA VAL A 70 2.68 9.88 1.16
C VAL A 70 4.13 10.31 1.25
N THR A 71 4.82 9.90 2.32
CA THR A 71 6.17 10.41 2.63
C THR A 71 7.06 9.23 3.03
N GLU A 72 8.32 9.23 2.58
CA GLU A 72 9.31 8.26 3.02
C GLU A 72 9.70 8.51 4.49
N PRO A 73 9.99 7.45 5.29
CA PRO A 73 10.27 7.60 6.72
C PRO A 73 11.43 8.54 7.04
N PHE A 74 12.51 8.50 6.24
CA PHE A 74 13.64 9.40 6.44
C PHE A 74 13.24 10.86 6.21
N THR A 75 12.56 11.16 5.10
CA THR A 75 12.06 12.50 4.77
C THR A 75 11.11 13.00 5.85
N PHE A 76 10.20 12.15 6.29
CA PHE A 76 9.28 12.46 7.39
C PHE A 76 10.06 12.85 8.66
N CYS A 77 10.97 12.02 9.15
CA CYS A 77 11.68 12.27 10.40
C CYS A 77 12.56 13.52 10.31
N ALA A 78 13.28 13.71 9.20
CA ALA A 78 14.28 14.74 9.07
C ALA A 78 13.68 16.12 8.71
N TYR A 79 12.61 16.17 7.93
CA TYR A 79 12.15 17.42 7.32
C TYR A 79 10.65 17.70 7.51
N GLU A 80 9.80 16.68 7.73
CA GLU A 80 8.34 16.83 7.67
C GLU A 80 7.63 16.36 8.95
N SER A 81 8.33 16.21 10.06
CA SER A 81 7.76 15.73 11.33
C SER A 81 7.02 16.79 12.15
N CYS A 82 6.66 17.93 11.57
CA CYS A 82 5.72 18.86 12.17
C CYS A 82 4.30 18.24 12.05
N LEU A 83 3.73 17.77 13.15
CA LEU A 83 2.44 17.09 13.20
C LEU A 83 1.36 18.02 13.77
N PRO A 84 0.63 18.81 12.95
CA PRO A 84 -0.51 19.61 13.38
C PRO A 84 -1.56 18.77 14.11
N ALA A 85 -2.42 19.41 14.89
CA ALA A 85 -3.43 18.70 15.70
C ALA A 85 -4.43 17.90 14.82
N ASP A 86 -4.67 18.34 13.61
CA ASP A 86 -5.57 17.77 12.62
C ASP A 86 -4.87 16.84 11.60
N GLU A 87 -3.58 16.52 11.81
CA GLU A 87 -2.85 15.52 11.03
C GLU A 87 -2.85 14.16 11.72
N LEU A 88 -3.21 13.11 10.98
CA LEU A 88 -3.06 11.71 11.38
C LEU A 88 -1.91 11.10 10.58
N ALA A 89 -0.81 10.78 11.26
CA ALA A 89 0.32 10.05 10.66
C ALA A 89 0.21 8.56 10.97
N VAL A 90 0.39 7.74 9.92
CA VAL A 90 0.32 6.28 9.98
C VAL A 90 1.57 5.72 9.31
N VAL A 91 2.31 4.87 10.00
CA VAL A 91 3.54 4.25 9.49
C VAL A 91 3.22 2.85 8.98
N ILE A 92 3.65 2.54 7.77
CA ILE A 92 3.37 1.27 7.10
C ILE A 92 4.67 0.55 6.80
N SER A 93 4.79 -0.68 7.30
CA SER A 93 5.88 -1.60 6.97
C SER A 93 5.35 -3.02 6.98
N GLN A 94 5.36 -3.71 5.84
CA GLN A 94 4.84 -5.06 5.76
C GLN A 94 5.52 -5.99 6.77
N SER A 95 6.84 -5.98 6.85
CA SER A 95 7.57 -6.82 7.79
C SER A 95 7.54 -6.31 9.23
N GLY A 96 7.38 -4.99 9.44
CA GLY A 96 7.48 -4.36 10.75
C GLY A 96 8.89 -4.30 11.36
N TYR A 97 9.94 -4.59 10.58
CA TYR A 97 11.35 -4.56 11.01
C TYR A 97 12.16 -3.44 10.37
N SER A 98 11.58 -2.60 9.51
CA SER A 98 12.30 -1.50 8.87
C SER A 98 12.77 -0.47 9.91
N THR A 99 14.08 -0.30 10.07
CA THR A 99 14.68 0.64 11.03
C THR A 99 14.16 2.06 10.87
N ASN A 100 14.03 2.55 9.63
CA ASN A 100 13.52 3.90 9.39
C ASN A 100 12.02 4.01 9.71
N ALA A 101 11.24 2.94 9.53
CA ALA A 101 9.83 2.93 9.91
C ALA A 101 9.66 2.89 11.44
N LEU A 102 10.49 2.13 12.15
CA LEU A 102 10.54 2.15 13.62
C LEU A 102 10.87 3.55 14.13
N HIS A 103 11.88 4.20 13.55
CA HIS A 103 12.24 5.57 13.91
C HIS A 103 11.10 6.57 13.62
N ALA A 104 10.32 6.37 12.58
CA ALA A 104 9.15 7.20 12.31
C ALA A 104 8.06 7.05 13.38
N LEU A 105 7.79 5.83 13.87
CA LEU A 105 6.88 5.60 14.99
C LEU A 105 7.36 6.31 16.26
N ASP A 106 8.65 6.18 16.58
CA ASP A 106 9.25 6.86 17.74
C ASP A 106 9.19 8.39 17.63
N THR A 107 9.40 8.91 16.40
CA THR A 107 9.29 10.35 16.13
C THR A 107 7.88 10.86 16.37
N ILE A 108 6.84 10.12 15.92
CA ILE A 108 5.43 10.45 16.18
C ILE A 108 5.14 10.45 17.68
N ARG A 109 5.59 9.41 18.38
CA ARG A 109 5.42 9.28 19.85
C ARG A 109 6.12 10.38 20.61
N ALA A 110 7.34 10.74 20.23
CA ALA A 110 8.09 11.84 20.83
C ALA A 110 7.42 13.21 20.67
N LYS A 111 6.56 13.38 19.66
CA LYS A 111 5.70 14.57 19.48
C LYS A 111 4.40 14.52 20.30
N GLY A 112 4.22 13.53 21.17
CA GLY A 112 3.01 13.34 21.96
C GLY A 112 1.78 12.94 21.12
N ARG A 113 2.01 12.30 19.97
CA ARG A 113 0.94 11.79 19.09
C ARG A 113 0.87 10.27 19.19
N THR A 114 -0.31 9.71 18.94
CA THR A 114 -0.52 8.27 18.86
C THR A 114 0.24 7.73 17.64
N ALA A 115 1.21 6.85 17.88
CA ALA A 115 1.96 6.16 16.85
C ALA A 115 1.16 4.97 16.34
N ILE A 116 0.66 5.05 15.10
CA ILE A 116 -0.11 3.99 14.43
C ILE A 116 0.80 3.25 13.47
N GLY A 117 0.96 1.96 13.67
CA GLY A 117 1.73 1.06 12.80
C GLY A 117 0.84 0.07 12.06
N ILE A 118 1.03 -0.08 10.75
CA ILE A 118 0.39 -1.10 9.91
C ILE A 118 1.44 -2.08 9.44
N THR A 119 1.20 -3.37 9.68
CA THR A 119 2.13 -4.45 9.33
C THR A 119 1.37 -5.72 8.95
N SER A 120 2.05 -6.72 8.38
CA SER A 120 1.53 -8.10 8.23
C SER A 120 2.08 -9.06 9.27
N ASP A 121 2.88 -8.57 10.21
CA ASP A 121 3.47 -9.36 11.29
C ASP A 121 3.32 -8.64 12.64
N LEU A 122 2.27 -8.99 13.39
CA LEU A 122 2.00 -8.44 14.72
C LEU A 122 3.07 -8.83 15.76
N SER A 123 3.93 -9.79 15.46
CA SER A 123 5.04 -10.19 16.34
C SER A 123 6.32 -9.38 16.12
N SER A 124 6.34 -8.55 15.05
CA SER A 124 7.47 -7.72 14.66
C SER A 124 7.81 -6.63 15.68
N ASP A 125 8.92 -5.94 15.47
CA ASP A 125 9.38 -4.85 16.34
C ASP A 125 8.38 -3.68 16.38
N PHE A 126 7.50 -3.54 15.39
CA PHE A 126 6.41 -2.55 15.44
C PHE A 126 5.59 -2.62 16.72
N ARG A 127 5.40 -3.82 17.30
CA ARG A 127 4.62 -4.00 18.54
C ARG A 127 5.12 -3.22 19.75
N THR A 128 6.43 -2.88 19.78
CA THR A 128 7.04 -2.12 20.88
C THR A 128 7.15 -0.63 20.58
N HIS A 129 6.99 -0.24 19.31
CA HIS A 129 7.09 1.14 18.83
C HIS A 129 5.74 1.79 18.51
N ALA A 130 4.71 1.00 18.16
CA ALA A 130 3.36 1.51 17.90
C ALA A 130 2.50 1.53 19.16
N ASP A 131 1.68 2.57 19.34
CA ASP A 131 0.62 2.61 20.36
C ASP A 131 -0.64 1.89 19.87
N LEU A 132 -0.88 1.91 18.55
CA LEU A 132 -1.90 1.12 17.87
C LEU A 132 -1.24 0.33 16.75
N LEU A 133 -1.21 -0.99 16.88
CA LEU A 133 -0.67 -1.90 15.88
C LEU A 133 -1.79 -2.57 15.12
N ILE A 134 -1.75 -2.51 13.79
CA ILE A 134 -2.81 -2.98 12.90
C ILE A 134 -2.25 -4.01 11.92
N ASP A 135 -2.86 -5.20 11.88
CA ASP A 135 -2.65 -6.16 10.81
C ASP A 135 -3.55 -5.80 9.62
N TYR A 136 -2.98 -5.68 8.42
CA TYR A 136 -3.77 -5.42 7.23
C TYR A 136 -4.26 -6.69 6.52
N GLY A 137 -4.10 -7.87 7.14
CA GLY A 137 -4.70 -9.13 6.70
C GLY A 137 -4.01 -9.80 5.51
N CYS A 138 -2.75 -9.44 5.22
CA CYS A 138 -1.99 -10.06 4.13
C CYS A 138 -1.32 -11.37 4.54
N GLY A 139 -0.90 -11.50 5.81
CA GLY A 139 0.01 -12.53 6.27
C GLY A 139 1.46 -12.30 5.81
N GLN A 140 2.36 -13.20 6.20
CA GLN A 140 3.78 -13.07 5.94
C GLN A 140 4.17 -13.65 4.57
N GLU A 141 5.08 -12.96 3.88
CA GLU A 141 5.74 -13.45 2.67
C GLU A 141 7.16 -13.90 2.98
N ALA A 142 7.47 -15.17 2.69
CA ALA A 142 8.81 -15.76 2.92
C ALA A 142 9.76 -15.55 1.73
N VAL A 143 9.58 -14.48 0.96
CA VAL A 143 10.44 -14.05 -0.15
C VAL A 143 11.08 -12.71 0.17
N GLY A 144 12.22 -12.43 -0.46
CA GLY A 144 12.96 -11.18 -0.22
C GLY A 144 12.28 -9.92 -0.76
N TYR A 145 11.27 -10.09 -1.63
CA TYR A 145 10.62 -8.99 -2.34
C TYR A 145 9.10 -9.05 -2.15
N VAL A 146 8.52 -7.94 -1.70
CA VAL A 146 7.07 -7.81 -1.51
C VAL A 146 6.33 -8.10 -2.80
N THR A 147 5.36 -8.99 -2.78
CA THR A 147 4.58 -9.44 -3.95
C THR A 147 3.08 -9.28 -3.69
N MET A 148 2.51 -10.17 -2.91
CA MET A 148 1.11 -10.17 -2.52
C MET A 148 0.76 -8.95 -1.66
N GLY A 149 1.68 -8.54 -0.79
CA GLY A 149 1.52 -7.46 0.17
C GLY A 149 1.19 -6.10 -0.45
N VAL A 150 1.66 -5.82 -1.67
CA VAL A 150 1.33 -4.57 -2.40
C VAL A 150 -0.16 -4.49 -2.67
N THR A 151 -0.70 -5.54 -3.31
CA THR A 151 -2.11 -5.60 -3.72
C THR A 151 -3.03 -5.67 -2.50
N ALA A 152 -2.65 -6.45 -1.49
CA ALA A 152 -3.38 -6.54 -0.22
C ALA A 152 -3.41 -5.19 0.52
N LEU A 153 -2.30 -4.44 0.54
CA LEU A 153 -2.27 -3.11 1.15
C LEU A 153 -3.13 -2.11 0.39
N CYS A 154 -3.14 -2.17 -0.95
CA CYS A 154 -4.05 -1.34 -1.75
C CYS A 154 -5.52 -1.60 -1.37
N LEU A 155 -5.94 -2.87 -1.28
CA LEU A 155 -7.31 -3.21 -0.90
C LEU A 155 -7.63 -2.76 0.53
N PHE A 156 -6.74 -3.03 1.49
CA PHE A 156 -6.91 -2.59 2.88
C PHE A 156 -7.15 -1.08 2.97
N LEU A 157 -6.32 -0.28 2.29
CA LEU A 157 -6.47 1.19 2.30
C LEU A 157 -7.75 1.65 1.61
N CYS A 158 -8.20 0.96 0.56
CA CYS A 158 -9.50 1.24 -0.07
C CYS A 158 -10.67 0.94 0.88
N LEU A 159 -10.63 -0.20 1.57
CA LEU A 159 -11.64 -0.58 2.57
C LEU A 159 -11.68 0.41 3.73
N PHE A 160 -10.50 0.81 4.23
CA PHE A 160 -10.37 1.86 5.24
C PHE A 160 -11.05 3.17 4.80
N ALA A 161 -10.83 3.60 3.56
CA ALA A 161 -11.44 4.83 3.06
C ALA A 161 -12.98 4.75 3.02
N LEU A 162 -13.52 3.63 2.54
CA LEU A 162 -14.97 3.41 2.49
C LEU A 162 -15.58 3.36 3.90
N ARG A 163 -14.94 2.63 4.81
CA ARG A 163 -15.41 2.53 6.21
C ARG A 163 -15.38 3.88 6.91
N SER A 164 -14.31 4.65 6.71
CA SER A 164 -14.20 6.00 7.28
C SER A 164 -15.24 6.96 6.70
N ALA A 165 -15.53 6.89 5.40
CA ALA A 165 -16.60 7.68 4.76
C ALA A 165 -17.97 7.32 5.32
N HIS A 166 -18.23 6.03 5.56
CA HIS A 166 -19.47 5.57 6.19
C HIS A 166 -19.60 6.08 7.64
N LEU A 167 -18.57 5.92 8.46
CA LEU A 167 -18.56 6.43 9.84
C LEU A 167 -18.75 7.94 9.92
N ALA A 168 -18.28 8.68 8.92
CA ALA A 168 -18.51 10.13 8.80
C ALA A 168 -19.88 10.51 8.22
N GLY A 169 -20.77 9.55 7.94
CA GLY A 169 -22.10 9.79 7.35
C GLY A 169 -22.10 10.22 5.88
N ARG A 170 -20.94 10.17 5.19
CA ARG A 170 -20.82 10.53 3.77
C ARG A 170 -21.16 9.38 2.82
N LEU A 171 -21.23 8.19 3.32
CA LEU A 171 -21.58 6.98 2.58
C LEU A 171 -22.64 6.20 3.36
N SER A 172 -23.82 5.96 2.74
CA SER A 172 -24.86 5.14 3.33
C SER A 172 -24.45 3.68 3.42
N GLU A 173 -25.17 2.86 4.19
CA GLU A 173 -24.94 1.41 4.29
C GLU A 173 -25.02 0.75 2.92
N ASP A 174 -26.08 1.04 2.14
CA ASP A 174 -26.23 0.52 0.78
C ASP A 174 -25.08 0.97 -0.14
N GLY A 175 -24.63 2.22 0.01
CA GLY A 175 -23.48 2.76 -0.72
C GLY A 175 -22.18 2.04 -0.36
N LEU A 176 -21.95 1.78 0.92
CA LEU A 176 -20.81 1.00 1.40
C LEU A 176 -20.82 -0.41 0.82
N ALA A 177 -21.96 -1.09 0.87
CA ALA A 177 -22.14 -2.43 0.31
C ALA A 177 -21.87 -2.44 -1.21
N ALA A 178 -22.40 -1.46 -1.94
CA ALA A 178 -22.18 -1.34 -3.39
C ALA A 178 -20.70 -1.10 -3.76
N GLU A 179 -20.00 -0.22 -3.02
CA GLU A 179 -18.57 0.03 -3.27
C GLU A 179 -17.70 -1.17 -2.86
N ARG A 180 -18.00 -1.87 -1.75
CA ARG A 180 -17.33 -3.13 -1.39
C ARG A 180 -17.53 -4.20 -2.47
N GLN A 181 -18.71 -4.28 -3.08
CA GLN A 181 -18.96 -5.19 -4.20
C GLN A 181 -18.10 -4.88 -5.42
N LYS A 182 -17.87 -3.60 -5.75
CA LYS A 182 -16.93 -3.22 -6.82
C LYS A 182 -15.49 -3.65 -6.53
N LEU A 183 -15.05 -3.52 -5.28
CA LEU A 183 -13.74 -4.00 -4.85
C LEU A 183 -13.65 -5.54 -4.93
N ALA A 184 -14.74 -6.25 -4.63
CA ALA A 184 -14.79 -7.71 -4.79
C ALA A 184 -14.67 -8.11 -6.28
N GLN A 185 -15.40 -7.44 -7.18
CA GLN A 185 -15.27 -7.66 -8.62
C GLN A 185 -13.85 -7.38 -9.15
N TRP A 186 -13.20 -6.34 -8.62
CA TRP A 186 -11.81 -6.07 -8.94
C TRP A 186 -10.89 -7.20 -8.44
N ALA A 187 -11.08 -7.68 -7.21
CA ALA A 187 -10.31 -8.80 -6.66
C ALA A 187 -10.49 -10.09 -7.49
N ASP A 188 -11.70 -10.36 -7.97
CA ASP A 188 -11.97 -11.51 -8.84
C ASP A 188 -11.31 -11.35 -10.22
N SER A 189 -11.24 -10.13 -10.76
CA SER A 189 -10.56 -9.86 -12.04
C SER A 189 -9.05 -10.13 -11.97
N TYR A 190 -8.44 -10.02 -10.79
CA TYR A 190 -7.03 -10.33 -10.59
C TYR A 190 -6.70 -11.79 -10.94
N GLU A 191 -7.56 -12.73 -10.54
CA GLU A 191 -7.37 -14.14 -10.85
C GLU A 191 -7.37 -14.41 -12.37
N GLN A 192 -8.16 -13.65 -13.12
CA GLN A 192 -8.21 -13.74 -14.58
C GLN A 192 -6.99 -13.08 -15.27
N ALA A 193 -6.40 -12.06 -14.62
CA ALA A 193 -5.23 -11.36 -15.15
C ALA A 193 -3.95 -12.20 -15.10
N ILE A 194 -3.82 -13.13 -14.15
CA ILE A 194 -2.62 -13.97 -13.98
C ILE A 194 -2.29 -14.77 -15.25
N PRO A 195 -3.18 -15.60 -15.81
CA PRO A 195 -2.88 -16.37 -16.99
C PRO A 195 -2.65 -15.49 -18.23
N ALA A 196 -3.31 -14.33 -18.32
CA ALA A 196 -3.09 -13.37 -19.40
C ALA A 196 -1.67 -12.76 -19.32
N GLY A 197 -1.22 -12.39 -18.13
CA GLY A 197 0.15 -11.92 -17.89
C GLY A 197 1.18 -12.98 -18.23
N GLU A 198 0.99 -14.23 -17.84
CA GLU A 198 1.89 -15.33 -18.18
C GLU A 198 1.93 -15.60 -19.69
N ALA A 199 0.79 -15.53 -20.38
CA ALA A 199 0.73 -15.70 -21.82
C ALA A 199 1.50 -14.58 -22.55
N LEU A 200 1.36 -13.34 -22.07
CA LEU A 200 2.13 -12.19 -22.59
C LEU A 200 3.64 -12.41 -22.38
N LEU A 201 4.08 -12.80 -21.19
CA LEU A 201 5.48 -13.07 -20.88
C LEU A 201 6.05 -14.15 -21.80
N ARG A 202 5.32 -15.26 -22.01
CA ARG A 202 5.73 -16.33 -22.93
C ARG A 202 5.82 -15.84 -24.38
N SER A 203 4.85 -15.09 -24.86
CA SER A 203 4.79 -14.61 -26.25
C SER A 203 5.89 -13.58 -26.56
N ARG A 204 6.35 -12.81 -25.54
CA ARG A 204 7.34 -11.74 -25.69
C ARG A 204 8.68 -12.06 -25.03
N TYR A 205 8.90 -13.31 -24.63
CA TYR A 205 10.06 -13.70 -23.83
C TYR A 205 11.39 -13.20 -24.40
N ARG A 206 11.63 -13.40 -25.71
CA ARG A 206 12.89 -12.96 -26.35
C ARG A 206 13.09 -11.46 -26.32
N GLN A 207 12.02 -10.67 -26.46
CA GLN A 207 12.08 -9.21 -26.40
C GLN A 207 12.33 -8.73 -24.99
N LEU A 208 11.59 -9.29 -24.02
CA LEU A 208 11.68 -8.92 -22.62
C LEU A 208 13.03 -9.32 -22.02
N SER A 209 13.55 -10.50 -22.35
CA SER A 209 14.85 -10.98 -21.85
C SER A 209 16.08 -10.24 -22.45
N ALA A 210 15.89 -9.51 -23.54
CA ALA A 210 16.93 -8.70 -24.17
C ALA A 210 17.00 -7.26 -23.65
N MET A 211 16.04 -6.85 -22.81
CA MET A 211 16.01 -5.49 -22.25
C MET A 211 17.21 -5.26 -21.30
N GLN A 212 17.89 -4.14 -21.50
CA GLN A 212 19.02 -3.70 -20.66
C GLN A 212 18.63 -2.56 -19.73
N THR A 213 17.62 -1.80 -20.10
CA THR A 213 17.11 -0.65 -19.35
C THR A 213 15.60 -0.52 -19.62
N VAL A 214 14.85 -0.12 -18.60
CA VAL A 214 13.39 0.05 -18.72
C VAL A 214 12.99 1.40 -18.13
N CYS A 215 12.22 2.19 -18.91
CA CYS A 215 11.53 3.37 -18.43
C CYS A 215 10.02 3.11 -18.43
N ILE A 216 9.36 3.40 -17.32
CA ILE A 216 7.92 3.17 -17.14
C ILE A 216 7.28 4.49 -16.78
N ALA A 217 6.31 4.95 -17.56
CA ALA A 217 5.59 6.18 -17.30
C ALA A 217 4.16 5.89 -16.79
N GLY A 218 3.67 6.69 -15.87
CA GLY A 218 2.31 6.57 -15.35
C GLY A 218 1.83 7.86 -14.70
N ALA A 219 0.52 8.11 -14.75
CA ALA A 219 -0.12 9.25 -14.13
C ALA A 219 -1.19 8.83 -13.12
N GLY A 220 -1.44 9.64 -12.11
CA GLY A 220 -2.43 9.36 -11.07
C GLY A 220 -2.16 8.04 -10.34
N ALA A 221 -3.13 7.12 -10.30
CA ALA A 221 -2.96 5.80 -9.70
C ALA A 221 -1.88 4.97 -10.43
N ALA A 222 -1.77 5.10 -11.76
CA ALA A 222 -0.76 4.40 -12.54
C ALA A 222 0.68 4.87 -12.24
N TRP A 223 0.88 6.02 -11.62
CA TRP A 223 2.18 6.46 -11.14
C TRP A 223 2.74 5.50 -10.08
N GLY A 224 1.92 5.13 -9.08
CA GLY A 224 2.32 4.13 -8.08
C GLY A 224 2.62 2.76 -8.70
N VAL A 225 1.84 2.34 -9.71
CA VAL A 225 2.08 1.09 -10.46
C VAL A 225 3.41 1.14 -11.22
N ALA A 226 3.71 2.26 -11.89
CA ALA A 226 4.97 2.44 -12.62
C ALA A 226 6.18 2.36 -11.68
N ARG A 227 6.11 2.99 -10.52
CA ARG A 227 7.15 2.92 -9.48
C ARG A 227 7.35 1.50 -8.95
N GLU A 228 6.26 0.79 -8.68
CA GLU A 228 6.34 -0.60 -8.21
C GLU A 228 6.93 -1.52 -9.28
N ALA A 229 6.52 -1.37 -10.53
CA ALA A 229 7.07 -2.16 -11.64
C ALA A 229 8.57 -1.91 -11.82
N ALA A 230 9.02 -0.64 -11.77
CA ALA A 230 10.45 -0.32 -11.84
C ALA A 230 11.21 -0.93 -10.65
N LEU A 231 10.67 -0.83 -9.43
CA LEU A 231 11.27 -1.45 -8.24
C LEU A 231 11.42 -2.96 -8.42
N LYS A 232 10.37 -3.66 -8.88
CA LYS A 232 10.41 -5.11 -9.08
C LYS A 232 11.40 -5.54 -10.16
N LEU A 233 11.54 -4.77 -11.25
CA LEU A 233 12.55 -5.06 -12.26
C LEU A 233 13.98 -4.91 -11.70
N MET A 234 14.25 -3.88 -10.90
CA MET A 234 15.54 -3.71 -10.23
C MET A 234 15.84 -4.82 -9.23
N GLU A 235 14.84 -5.21 -8.43
CA GLU A 235 14.97 -6.25 -7.40
C GLU A 235 15.18 -7.65 -7.99
N THR A 236 14.44 -7.99 -9.05
CA THR A 236 14.37 -9.36 -9.55
C THR A 236 15.27 -9.63 -10.75
N LEU A 237 15.40 -8.69 -11.67
CA LEU A 237 16.19 -8.81 -12.87
C LEU A 237 17.56 -8.09 -12.76
N GLN A 238 17.72 -7.23 -11.76
CA GLN A 238 18.94 -6.42 -11.54
C GLN A 238 19.34 -5.57 -12.75
N ILE A 239 18.33 -5.11 -13.50
CA ILE A 239 18.51 -4.17 -14.62
C ILE A 239 18.12 -2.76 -14.18
N PRO A 240 18.75 -1.69 -14.71
CA PRO A 240 18.32 -0.32 -14.48
C PRO A 240 16.86 -0.14 -14.92
N ALA A 241 16.00 0.30 -13.99
CA ALA A 241 14.62 0.60 -14.28
C ALA A 241 14.23 1.91 -13.59
N CYS A 242 13.58 2.79 -14.32
CA CYS A 242 13.13 4.09 -13.85
C CYS A 242 11.63 4.23 -14.04
N ALA A 243 10.99 4.88 -13.07
CA ALA A 243 9.60 5.30 -13.20
C ALA A 243 9.55 6.83 -13.37
N TYR A 244 8.68 7.28 -14.26
CA TYR A 244 8.43 8.69 -14.49
C TYR A 244 6.94 9.00 -14.33
N GLU A 245 6.62 10.13 -13.71
CA GLU A 245 5.31 10.70 -13.89
C GLU A 245 5.17 11.08 -15.38
N LEU A 246 3.97 10.88 -15.94
CA LEU A 246 3.78 10.98 -17.40
C LEU A 246 4.12 12.39 -17.94
N GLU A 247 3.73 13.43 -17.21
CA GLU A 247 4.01 14.81 -17.58
C GLU A 247 5.53 15.08 -17.56
N GLU A 248 6.21 14.67 -16.49
CA GLU A 248 7.67 14.79 -16.35
C GLU A 248 8.42 14.04 -17.45
N PHE A 249 7.93 12.86 -17.86
CA PHE A 249 8.52 12.11 -18.96
C PHE A 249 8.47 12.85 -20.29
N LEU A 250 7.47 13.70 -20.49
CA LEU A 250 7.33 14.49 -21.74
C LEU A 250 8.26 15.71 -21.78
N HIS A 251 8.87 16.09 -20.66
CA HIS A 251 9.81 17.22 -20.56
C HIS A 251 11.29 16.81 -20.70
N GLY A 252 11.61 15.54 -20.87
CA GLY A 252 12.97 15.04 -21.12
C GLY A 252 13.29 13.79 -20.36
#